data_f01194125fce1d87e974f9089d5332dc
#
_entry.id   f01194125fce1d87e974f9089d5332dc
#
_cell.length_a   1.000
_cell.length_b   1.000
_cell.length_c   1.000
_cell.angle_alpha   90.00
_cell.angle_beta   90.00
_cell.angle_gamma   90.00
#
_symmetry.space_group_name_H-M   'P 1'
#
loop_
_entity.id
_entity.type
_entity.pdbx_description
1 polymer ?
#
loop_
_entity_poly.entity_id
_entity_poly.type
_entity_poly.pdbx_seq_one_letter_code
_entity_poly.pdbx_strand_id
1 'polypeptide(L)'
;YDYFRGRVTWPIRDSTGRTLGFGARKLYEDDSISAKYINTPDTQLYRKNQVLYGIDMAKSAIVKKRQAVIVEGYTDVMAMHLAGIDTAIATCGTAFGAEHAKIVRRLIADDSLGAVQLVGPLKVEGQALSSRIVFTFDGDAAGQKAAIHAFGLDSAFSTQAFVAVADDNLDPCDLRIKRGNEAVRALIDHAEPLYDFVIKTAIGRFDTTYTTGQMGAVKAVAPLIAQIRDRSLLDLYSRK
;
A
#
# COMPACT_ATOMS: atom_id res chain seq x y z
N TYR A 1 6.79 -4.54 -34.98
CA TYR A 1 7.20 -3.31 -34.30
C TYR A 1 7.28 -3.55 -32.80
N ASP A 2 8.47 -3.32 -32.20
CA ASP A 2 8.70 -3.55 -30.78
C ASP A 2 8.08 -2.41 -29.95
N TYR A 3 7.07 -2.75 -29.14
CA TYR A 3 6.34 -1.77 -28.32
C TYR A 3 7.20 -1.15 -27.21
N PHE A 4 8.12 -1.91 -26.63
CA PHE A 4 9.01 -1.49 -25.54
C PHE A 4 10.43 -1.15 -25.99
N ARG A 5 10.58 -0.59 -27.17
CA ARG A 5 11.89 -0.28 -27.75
C ARG A 5 12.69 0.69 -26.86
N GLY A 6 13.96 0.36 -26.60
CA GLY A 6 14.86 1.21 -25.80
C GLY A 6 14.48 1.31 -24.32
N ARG A 7 13.83 0.28 -23.77
CA ARG A 7 13.35 0.28 -22.39
C ARG A 7 13.79 -0.95 -21.60
N VAL A 8 13.99 -0.78 -20.30
CA VAL A 8 14.08 -1.90 -19.36
C VAL A 8 12.66 -2.43 -19.12
N THR A 9 12.48 -3.76 -19.17
CA THR A 9 11.17 -4.39 -19.01
C THR A 9 11.11 -5.26 -17.76
N TRP A 10 9.95 -5.26 -17.10
CA TRP A 10 9.60 -6.16 -16.01
C TRP A 10 8.44 -7.06 -16.46
N PRO A 11 8.59 -8.40 -16.44
CA PRO A 11 7.46 -9.28 -16.71
C PRO A 11 6.46 -9.20 -15.55
N ILE A 12 5.21 -8.91 -15.88
CA ILE A 12 4.08 -8.92 -14.93
C ILE A 12 3.46 -10.31 -14.98
N ARG A 13 3.46 -11.01 -13.85
CA ARG A 13 3.03 -12.41 -13.77
C ARG A 13 1.81 -12.58 -12.87
N ASP A 14 1.03 -13.61 -13.14
CA ASP A 14 -0.02 -14.05 -12.23
C ASP A 14 0.56 -14.82 -11.04
N SER A 15 -0.28 -15.17 -10.08
CA SER A 15 0.12 -15.92 -8.88
C SER A 15 0.65 -17.34 -9.16
N THR A 16 0.59 -17.83 -10.39
CA THR A 16 1.15 -19.10 -10.84
C THR A 16 2.47 -18.95 -11.59
N GLY A 17 2.95 -17.72 -11.80
CA GLY A 17 4.18 -17.40 -12.49
C GLY A 17 4.05 -17.22 -14.01
N ARG A 18 2.83 -17.28 -14.58
CA ARG A 18 2.62 -17.07 -16.01
C ARG A 18 2.67 -15.57 -16.32
N THR A 19 3.42 -15.19 -17.35
CA THR A 19 3.50 -13.79 -17.78
C THR A 19 2.21 -13.35 -18.44
N LEU A 20 1.62 -12.28 -17.95
CA LEU A 20 0.40 -11.65 -18.45
C LEU A 20 0.71 -10.44 -19.33
N GLY A 21 1.79 -9.73 -19.05
CA GLY A 21 2.22 -8.51 -19.72
C GLY A 21 3.55 -8.04 -19.20
N PHE A 22 3.90 -6.81 -19.55
CA PHE A 22 5.17 -6.19 -19.16
C PHE A 22 4.95 -4.74 -18.73
N GLY A 23 5.71 -4.32 -17.74
CA GLY A 23 5.97 -2.91 -17.48
C GLY A 23 7.32 -2.53 -18.06
N ALA A 24 7.51 -1.28 -18.44
CA ALA A 24 8.76 -0.83 -19.02
C ALA A 24 9.09 0.61 -18.63
N ARG A 25 10.38 0.87 -18.36
CA ARG A 25 10.93 2.20 -18.08
C ARG A 25 11.87 2.63 -19.18
N LYS A 26 11.74 3.86 -19.67
CA LYS A 26 12.64 4.41 -20.67
C LYS A 26 14.09 4.46 -20.18
N LEU A 27 15.04 4.16 -21.06
CA LEU A 27 16.48 4.28 -20.80
C LEU A 27 17.06 5.56 -21.35
N TYR A 28 16.48 6.08 -22.43
CA TYR A 28 17.02 7.20 -23.20
C TYR A 28 16.01 8.35 -23.24
N GLU A 29 16.49 9.59 -23.26
CA GLU A 29 15.63 10.78 -23.29
C GLU A 29 15.00 11.02 -24.68
N ASP A 30 15.57 10.49 -25.74
CA ASP A 30 15.08 10.56 -27.12
C ASP A 30 14.00 9.51 -27.45
N ASP A 31 13.48 8.81 -26.45
CA ASP A 31 12.35 7.89 -26.63
C ASP A 31 11.11 8.65 -27.16
N SER A 32 10.54 8.15 -28.26
CA SER A 32 9.36 8.72 -28.89
C SER A 32 8.12 8.81 -27.98
N ILE A 33 8.09 7.99 -26.93
CA ILE A 33 7.05 8.02 -25.90
C ILE A 33 7.61 8.76 -24.68
N SER A 34 7.06 9.93 -24.38
CA SER A 34 7.53 10.81 -23.29
C SER A 34 7.36 10.21 -21.90
N ALA A 35 6.40 9.29 -21.71
CA ALA A 35 6.13 8.67 -20.44
C ALA A 35 7.32 7.85 -19.92
N LYS A 36 7.77 8.16 -18.69
CA LYS A 36 8.87 7.46 -18.01
C LYS A 36 8.60 5.96 -17.87
N TYR A 37 7.37 5.59 -17.52
CA TYR A 37 6.91 4.21 -17.45
C TYR A 37 5.72 3.99 -18.39
N ILE A 38 5.70 2.84 -19.04
CA ILE A 38 4.58 2.34 -19.82
C ILE A 38 4.33 0.87 -19.47
N ASN A 39 3.09 0.45 -19.56
CA ASN A 39 2.70 -0.94 -19.34
C ASN A 39 2.05 -1.50 -20.59
N THR A 40 2.02 -2.83 -20.70
CA THR A 40 1.15 -3.51 -21.66
C THR A 40 -0.27 -2.89 -21.60
N PRO A 41 -0.87 -2.53 -22.74
CA PRO A 41 -2.29 -2.12 -22.77
C PRO A 41 -3.21 -3.21 -22.22
N ASP A 42 -4.39 -2.81 -21.74
CA ASP A 42 -5.37 -3.79 -21.25
C ASP A 42 -5.75 -4.77 -22.37
N THR A 43 -5.75 -6.05 -22.04
CA THR A 43 -6.12 -7.18 -22.92
C THR A 43 -7.07 -8.13 -22.19
N GLN A 44 -7.46 -9.22 -22.83
CA GLN A 44 -8.24 -10.27 -22.16
C GLN A 44 -7.43 -10.95 -21.02
N LEU A 45 -6.10 -11.01 -21.16
CA LEU A 45 -5.21 -11.65 -20.17
C LEU A 45 -4.66 -10.66 -19.14
N TYR A 46 -4.49 -9.41 -19.48
CA TYR A 46 -3.90 -8.37 -18.64
C TYR A 46 -4.89 -7.23 -18.42
N ARG A 47 -5.27 -7.02 -17.17
CA ARG A 47 -6.09 -5.88 -16.73
C ARG A 47 -5.41 -5.23 -15.54
N LYS A 48 -5.02 -3.97 -15.66
CA LYS A 48 -4.23 -3.23 -14.65
C LYS A 48 -4.86 -3.27 -13.26
N ASN A 49 -6.18 -3.21 -13.17
CA ASN A 49 -6.91 -3.21 -11.91
C ASN A 49 -7.07 -4.60 -11.26
N GLN A 50 -6.56 -5.66 -11.89
CA GLN A 50 -6.67 -7.05 -11.43
C GLN A 50 -5.30 -7.72 -11.25
N VAL A 51 -4.21 -6.98 -11.45
CA VAL A 51 -2.85 -7.52 -11.42
C VAL A 51 -2.03 -6.79 -10.38
N LEU A 52 -1.25 -7.56 -9.62
CA LEU A 52 -0.28 -7.06 -8.65
C LEU A 52 1.10 -7.59 -9.03
N TYR A 53 2.02 -6.67 -9.34
CA TYR A 53 3.40 -7.04 -9.67
C TYR A 53 4.10 -7.64 -8.44
N GLY A 54 4.88 -8.69 -8.66
CA GLY A 54 5.61 -9.39 -7.61
C GLY A 54 4.80 -10.43 -6.85
N ILE A 55 3.51 -10.62 -7.19
CA ILE A 55 2.64 -11.57 -6.47
C ILE A 55 3.11 -13.03 -6.62
N ASP A 56 3.71 -13.39 -7.75
CA ASP A 56 4.32 -14.70 -7.99
C ASP A 56 5.44 -15.00 -6.99
N MET A 57 6.25 -14.00 -6.66
CA MET A 57 7.35 -14.09 -5.70
C MET A 57 6.87 -13.98 -4.24
N ALA A 58 5.95 -13.07 -3.96
CA ALA A 58 5.55 -12.71 -2.61
C ALA A 58 4.48 -13.63 -1.99
N LYS A 59 3.67 -14.31 -2.82
CA LYS A 59 2.49 -15.07 -2.40
C LYS A 59 2.75 -16.01 -1.21
N SER A 60 3.80 -16.82 -1.26
CA SER A 60 4.12 -17.77 -0.19
C SER A 60 4.49 -17.08 1.12
N ALA A 61 5.23 -15.98 1.03
CA ALA A 61 5.60 -15.16 2.18
C ALA A 61 4.39 -14.43 2.79
N ILE A 62 3.51 -13.88 1.94
CA ILE A 62 2.28 -13.23 2.36
C ILE A 62 1.40 -14.19 3.16
N VAL A 63 1.17 -15.39 2.64
CA VAL A 63 0.38 -16.43 3.33
C VAL A 63 1.02 -16.81 4.66
N LYS A 64 2.33 -17.08 4.67
CA LYS A 64 3.05 -17.51 5.88
C LYS A 64 3.10 -16.43 6.96
N LYS A 65 3.39 -15.19 6.58
CA LYS A 65 3.55 -14.06 7.50
C LYS A 65 2.25 -13.33 7.80
N ARG A 66 1.17 -13.67 7.07
CA ARG A 66 -0.12 -12.96 7.12
C ARG A 66 0.04 -11.45 6.96
N GLN A 67 1.02 -11.04 6.16
CA GLN A 67 1.34 -9.64 5.90
C GLN A 67 1.47 -9.42 4.40
N ALA A 68 0.88 -8.33 3.89
CA ALA A 68 1.14 -7.80 2.56
C ALA A 68 1.65 -6.36 2.67
N VAL A 69 2.71 -6.04 1.93
CA VAL A 69 3.23 -4.67 1.80
C VAL A 69 2.91 -4.19 0.39
N ILE A 70 2.16 -3.11 0.29
CA ILE A 70 1.72 -2.53 -0.98
C ILE A 70 2.61 -1.33 -1.28
N VAL A 71 3.33 -1.39 -2.37
CA VAL A 71 4.17 -0.31 -2.88
C VAL A 71 3.66 0.18 -4.24
N GLU A 72 4.21 1.27 -4.78
CA GLU A 72 3.72 1.86 -6.02
C GLU A 72 4.31 1.24 -7.28
N GLY A 73 5.62 0.99 -7.30
CA GLY A 73 6.38 0.68 -8.52
C GLY A 73 7.18 -0.63 -8.49
N TYR A 74 7.71 -0.97 -9.67
CA TYR A 74 8.55 -2.15 -9.90
C TYR A 74 9.83 -2.12 -9.06
N THR A 75 10.49 -0.97 -9.05
CA THR A 75 11.76 -0.75 -8.32
C THR A 75 11.57 -0.81 -6.82
N ASP A 76 10.39 -0.41 -6.33
CA ASP A 76 10.07 -0.47 -4.91
C ASP A 76 9.90 -1.91 -4.44
N VAL A 77 9.21 -2.75 -5.24
CA VAL A 77 9.14 -4.20 -4.96
C VAL A 77 10.54 -4.81 -4.90
N MET A 78 11.40 -4.47 -5.87
CA MET A 78 12.78 -4.96 -5.89
C MET A 78 13.54 -4.51 -4.62
N ALA A 79 13.43 -3.24 -4.24
CA ALA A 79 14.09 -2.69 -3.06
C ALA A 79 13.61 -3.36 -1.76
N MET A 80 12.29 -3.56 -1.63
CA MET A 80 11.69 -4.26 -0.50
C MET A 80 12.20 -5.70 -0.38
N HIS A 81 12.16 -6.47 -1.48
CA HIS A 81 12.64 -7.86 -1.49
C HIS A 81 14.14 -7.95 -1.17
N LEU A 82 14.96 -7.05 -1.73
CA LEU A 82 16.40 -6.97 -1.42
C LEU A 82 16.66 -6.58 0.04
N ALA A 83 15.75 -5.85 0.68
CA ALA A 83 15.82 -5.55 2.10
C ALA A 83 15.30 -6.69 3.01
N GLY A 84 14.78 -7.79 2.43
CA GLY A 84 14.23 -8.93 3.16
C GLY A 84 12.72 -8.84 3.42
N ILE A 85 12.03 -7.85 2.84
CA ILE A 85 10.57 -7.69 2.91
C ILE A 85 9.96 -8.39 1.69
N ASP A 86 9.92 -9.72 1.76
CA ASP A 86 9.50 -10.63 0.70
C ASP A 86 7.97 -10.68 0.50
N THR A 87 7.22 -9.87 1.24
CA THR A 87 5.75 -9.73 1.16
C THR A 87 5.31 -8.53 0.32
N ALA A 88 6.26 -7.82 -0.32
CA ALA A 88 5.98 -6.61 -1.08
C ALA A 88 5.46 -6.93 -2.49
N ILE A 89 4.40 -6.19 -2.88
CA ILE A 89 3.74 -6.25 -4.20
C ILE A 89 3.35 -4.84 -4.62
N ALA A 90 3.19 -4.59 -5.93
CA ALA A 90 2.85 -3.26 -6.46
C ALA A 90 1.68 -3.27 -7.43
N THR A 91 0.99 -2.12 -7.50
CA THR A 91 -0.11 -1.87 -8.46
C THR A 91 0.38 -1.38 -9.82
N CYS A 92 1.60 -0.85 -9.89
CA CYS A 92 2.30 -0.44 -11.11
C CYS A 92 1.49 0.46 -12.06
N GLY A 93 1.25 1.69 -11.61
CA GLY A 93 0.64 2.74 -12.44
C GLY A 93 -0.89 2.77 -12.41
N THR A 94 -1.51 2.16 -11.40
CA THR A 94 -2.92 2.32 -11.07
C THR A 94 -3.10 2.45 -9.56
N ALA A 95 -4.17 3.11 -9.11
CA ALA A 95 -4.48 3.15 -7.69
C ALA A 95 -4.86 1.74 -7.17
N PHE A 96 -4.52 1.45 -5.92
CA PHE A 96 -4.96 0.22 -5.26
C PHE A 96 -6.48 0.23 -5.13
N GLY A 97 -7.16 -0.73 -5.75
CA GLY A 97 -8.62 -0.78 -5.84
C GLY A 97 -9.22 -2.06 -5.26
N ALA A 98 -10.56 -2.16 -5.35
CA ALA A 98 -11.33 -3.26 -4.77
C ALA A 98 -10.92 -4.65 -5.29
N GLU A 99 -10.54 -4.78 -6.57
CA GLU A 99 -10.08 -6.05 -7.11
C GLU A 99 -8.71 -6.45 -6.55
N HIS A 100 -7.79 -5.50 -6.37
CA HIS A 100 -6.53 -5.75 -5.68
C HIS A 100 -6.77 -6.18 -4.22
N ALA A 101 -7.69 -5.52 -3.52
CA ALA A 101 -8.08 -5.86 -2.16
C ALA A 101 -8.59 -7.31 -2.06
N LYS A 102 -9.42 -7.77 -3.00
CA LYS A 102 -9.90 -9.16 -3.04
C LYS A 102 -8.77 -10.18 -3.16
N ILE A 103 -7.74 -9.87 -3.99
CA ILE A 103 -6.58 -10.74 -4.16
C ILE A 103 -5.79 -10.83 -2.85
N VAL A 104 -5.47 -9.68 -2.26
CA VAL A 104 -4.69 -9.61 -1.01
C VAL A 104 -5.42 -10.31 0.13
N ARG A 105 -6.72 -10.06 0.32
CA ARG A 105 -7.54 -10.71 1.34
C ARG A 105 -7.47 -12.23 1.30
N ARG A 106 -7.58 -12.82 0.11
CA ARG A 106 -7.47 -14.28 -0.07
C ARG A 106 -6.11 -14.82 0.38
N LEU A 107 -5.05 -14.04 0.18
CA LEU A 107 -3.69 -14.47 0.53
C LEU A 107 -3.40 -14.34 2.03
N ILE A 108 -3.84 -13.27 2.67
CA ILE A 108 -3.63 -13.08 4.12
C ILE A 108 -4.61 -13.88 4.98
N ALA A 109 -5.47 -14.71 4.34
CA ALA A 109 -6.54 -15.47 5.00
C ALA A 109 -7.41 -14.56 5.88
N ASP A 110 -7.82 -13.42 5.31
CA ASP A 110 -8.78 -12.48 5.92
C ASP A 110 -10.20 -13.07 5.76
N ASP A 111 -10.34 -14.33 6.21
CA ASP A 111 -11.61 -15.04 6.16
C ASP A 111 -12.49 -14.58 7.31
N SER A 112 -13.52 -13.83 6.96
CA SER A 112 -14.62 -13.42 7.83
C SER A 112 -15.54 -14.56 8.29
N LEU A 113 -15.11 -15.80 8.23
CA LEU A 113 -15.82 -16.95 8.76
C LEU A 113 -15.51 -17.08 10.26
N GLY A 114 -16.16 -16.25 11.08
CA GLY A 114 -16.34 -16.49 12.51
C GLY A 114 -15.15 -16.23 13.43
N ALA A 115 -14.07 -15.63 12.96
CA ALA A 115 -13.06 -15.12 13.86
C ALA A 115 -13.63 -13.89 14.57
N VAL A 116 -13.84 -13.99 15.85
CA VAL A 116 -14.03 -12.84 16.74
C VAL A 116 -12.94 -11.83 16.37
N GLN A 117 -13.34 -10.66 15.92
CA GLN A 117 -12.45 -9.55 15.64
C GLN A 117 -11.78 -9.15 16.97
N LEU A 118 -10.64 -9.78 17.26
CA LEU A 118 -9.86 -9.38 18.41
C LEU A 118 -9.10 -8.12 17.99
N VAL A 119 -9.61 -7.00 18.46
CA VAL A 119 -9.00 -5.69 18.32
C VAL A 119 -7.66 -5.72 19.06
N GLY A 120 -6.57 -5.79 18.29
CA GLY A 120 -5.20 -5.82 18.79
C GLY A 120 -4.43 -7.09 18.40
N PRO A 121 -3.10 -7.04 18.45
CA PRO A 121 -2.28 -8.20 18.15
C PRO A 121 -2.44 -9.26 19.25
N LEU A 122 -3.07 -10.38 18.92
CA LEU A 122 -3.00 -11.58 19.77
C LEU A 122 -1.58 -12.14 19.71
N LYS A 123 -0.91 -12.13 20.83
CA LYS A 123 0.34 -12.86 21.01
C LYS A 123 0.03 -14.22 21.61
N VAL A 124 0.14 -15.28 20.81
CA VAL A 124 0.20 -16.65 21.31
C VAL A 124 1.63 -17.12 21.10
N GLU A 125 2.32 -17.51 22.16
CA GLU A 125 3.71 -17.97 22.15
C GLU A 125 4.71 -16.99 21.47
N GLY A 126 4.50 -15.66 21.65
CA GLY A 126 5.40 -14.62 21.15
C GLY A 126 5.19 -14.20 19.69
N GLN A 127 4.25 -14.79 18.94
CA GLN A 127 3.92 -14.39 17.58
C GLN A 127 2.60 -13.61 17.51
N ALA A 128 2.60 -12.51 16.73
CA ALA A 128 1.37 -11.79 16.41
C ALA A 128 0.54 -12.59 15.41
N LEU A 129 -0.68 -12.99 15.78
CA LEU A 129 -1.60 -13.76 14.91
C LEU A 129 -2.48 -12.87 14.04
N SER A 130 -2.41 -11.55 14.15
CA SER A 130 -3.22 -10.62 13.37
C SER A 130 -2.68 -10.47 11.96
N SER A 131 -3.56 -10.55 10.95
CA SER A 131 -3.20 -10.19 9.57
C SER A 131 -2.91 -8.70 9.48
N ARG A 132 -1.99 -8.30 8.58
CA ARG A 132 -1.52 -6.92 8.45
C ARG A 132 -1.37 -6.55 6.99
N ILE A 133 -1.89 -5.39 6.62
CA ILE A 133 -1.63 -4.77 5.31
C ILE A 133 -0.91 -3.45 5.57
N VAL A 134 0.23 -3.24 4.93
CA VAL A 134 1.01 -2.01 5.02
C VAL A 134 1.03 -1.34 3.66
N PHE A 135 0.52 -0.13 3.57
CA PHE A 135 0.66 0.71 2.39
C PHE A 135 1.87 1.62 2.55
N THR A 136 2.73 1.65 1.55
CA THR A 136 3.79 2.66 1.48
C THR A 136 3.38 3.73 0.50
N PHE A 137 3.49 4.97 0.92
CA PHE A 137 3.21 6.12 0.09
C PHE A 137 4.41 7.06 0.09
N ASP A 138 4.60 7.77 -1.01
CA ASP A 138 5.49 8.92 -1.04
C ASP A 138 4.95 9.97 -0.07
N GLY A 139 5.84 10.65 0.67
CA GLY A 139 5.46 11.63 1.69
C GLY A 139 4.84 12.92 1.12
N ASP A 140 4.54 12.96 -0.16
CA ASP A 140 4.00 14.10 -0.87
C ASP A 140 2.46 14.19 -0.82
N ALA A 141 1.90 15.21 -1.47
CA ALA A 141 0.45 15.41 -1.55
C ALA A 141 -0.27 14.30 -2.33
N ALA A 142 0.40 13.60 -3.24
CA ALA A 142 -0.18 12.48 -3.99
C ALA A 142 -0.30 11.25 -3.10
N GLY A 143 0.74 10.94 -2.31
CA GLY A 143 0.72 9.86 -1.31
C GLY A 143 -0.35 10.08 -0.24
N GLN A 144 -0.56 11.33 0.22
CA GLN A 144 -1.66 11.64 1.13
C GLN A 144 -3.03 11.36 0.53
N LYS A 145 -3.24 11.66 -0.77
CA LYS A 145 -4.49 11.32 -1.47
C LYS A 145 -4.65 9.82 -1.64
N ALA A 146 -3.55 9.10 -1.90
CA ALA A 146 -3.56 7.65 -2.00
C ALA A 146 -3.91 6.99 -0.67
N ALA A 147 -3.42 7.52 0.46
CA ALA A 147 -3.80 7.07 1.81
C ALA A 147 -5.29 7.26 2.09
N ILE A 148 -5.86 8.42 1.73
CA ILE A 148 -7.31 8.69 1.86
C ILE A 148 -8.11 7.73 0.97
N HIS A 149 -7.62 7.42 -0.23
CA HIS A 149 -8.27 6.44 -1.10
C HIS A 149 -8.23 5.02 -0.50
N ALA A 150 -7.07 4.61 0.02
CA ALA A 150 -6.92 3.33 0.72
C ALA A 150 -7.84 3.24 1.96
N PHE A 151 -8.04 4.34 2.68
CA PHE A 151 -8.99 4.46 3.78
C PHE A 151 -10.43 4.15 3.32
N GLY A 152 -10.86 4.66 2.16
CA GLY A 152 -12.18 4.33 1.59
C GLY A 152 -12.33 2.84 1.24
N LEU A 153 -11.23 2.12 1.03
CA LEU A 153 -11.19 0.68 0.77
C LEU A 153 -11.00 -0.17 2.04
N ASP A 154 -10.69 0.44 3.18
CA ASP A 154 -10.48 -0.27 4.45
C ASP A 154 -11.68 -1.14 4.84
N SER A 155 -12.88 -0.70 4.49
CA SER A 155 -14.09 -1.51 4.65
C SER A 155 -14.10 -2.82 3.83
N ALA A 156 -13.22 -2.97 2.86
CA ALA A 156 -13.03 -4.21 2.12
C ALA A 156 -12.15 -5.22 2.89
N PHE A 157 -11.48 -4.78 3.97
CA PHE A 157 -10.64 -5.63 4.80
C PHE A 157 -11.25 -5.80 6.18
N SER A 158 -11.17 -7.01 6.74
CA SER A 158 -11.42 -7.27 8.17
C SER A 158 -10.12 -7.12 8.98
N THR A 159 -9.03 -6.87 8.29
CA THR A 159 -7.66 -6.78 8.79
C THR A 159 -7.26 -5.33 8.94
N GLN A 160 -6.49 -5.01 9.97
CA GLN A 160 -6.01 -3.67 10.21
C GLN A 160 -5.01 -3.23 9.12
N ALA A 161 -5.27 -2.07 8.50
CA ALA A 161 -4.39 -1.43 7.55
C ALA A 161 -3.44 -0.45 8.25
N PHE A 162 -2.20 -0.40 7.77
CA PHE A 162 -1.12 0.47 8.25
C PHE A 162 -0.58 1.31 7.10
N VAL A 163 0.05 2.41 7.44
CA VAL A 163 0.74 3.30 6.51
C VAL A 163 2.19 3.44 6.94
N ALA A 164 3.09 3.34 5.98
CA ALA A 164 4.50 3.60 6.12
C ALA A 164 4.89 4.73 5.15
N VAL A 165 5.37 5.84 5.68
CA VAL A 165 5.86 6.99 4.91
C VAL A 165 7.30 7.23 5.30
N ALA A 166 8.20 7.25 4.31
CA ALA A 166 9.60 7.56 4.56
C ALA A 166 9.80 9.06 4.76
N ASP A 167 10.74 9.41 5.61
CA ASP A 167 11.22 10.78 5.72
C ASP A 167 11.79 11.27 4.39
N ASP A 168 11.79 12.58 4.18
CA ASP A 168 12.32 13.24 2.96
C ASP A 168 11.60 12.85 1.66
N ASN A 169 10.37 12.36 1.73
CA ASN A 169 9.55 11.96 0.58
C ASN A 169 10.25 10.94 -0.34
N LEU A 170 11.04 10.04 0.25
CA LEU A 170 11.74 9.00 -0.50
C LEU A 170 10.79 7.82 -0.78
N ASP A 171 10.82 7.32 -2.00
CA ASP A 171 10.26 6.01 -2.29
C ASP A 171 11.14 4.89 -1.68
N PRO A 172 10.64 3.65 -1.55
CA PRO A 172 11.42 2.55 -0.98
C PRO A 172 12.72 2.24 -1.72
N CYS A 173 12.78 2.48 -3.04
CA CYS A 173 13.96 2.29 -3.85
C CYS A 173 15.03 3.32 -3.51
N ASP A 174 14.66 4.60 -3.50
CA ASP A 174 15.56 5.70 -3.14
C ASP A 174 15.99 5.63 -1.67
N LEU A 175 15.09 5.27 -0.77
CA LEU A 175 15.41 5.03 0.64
C LEU A 175 16.49 3.96 0.78
N ARG A 176 16.34 2.83 0.07
CA ARG A 176 17.32 1.75 0.10
C ARG A 176 18.68 2.19 -0.44
N ILE A 177 18.70 2.93 -1.57
CA ILE A 177 19.94 3.41 -2.19
C ILE A 177 20.66 4.39 -1.26
N LYS A 178 19.94 5.31 -0.61
CA LYS A 178 20.52 6.36 0.22
C LYS A 178 20.88 5.89 1.63
N ARG A 179 20.07 5.00 2.23
CA ARG A 179 20.15 4.66 3.67
C ARG A 179 20.27 3.15 3.95
N GLY A 180 20.25 2.32 2.90
CA GLY A 180 20.46 0.87 3.01
C GLY A 180 19.23 0.06 3.43
N ASN A 181 19.42 -1.25 3.55
CA ASN A 181 18.34 -2.20 3.81
C ASN A 181 17.70 -2.03 5.20
N GLU A 182 18.47 -1.60 6.20
CA GLU A 182 17.99 -1.36 7.56
C GLU A 182 16.90 -0.27 7.59
N ALA A 183 17.11 0.82 6.85
CA ALA A 183 16.13 1.90 6.78
C ALA A 183 14.80 1.45 6.15
N VAL A 184 14.87 0.58 5.13
CA VAL A 184 13.66 0.01 4.51
C VAL A 184 12.93 -0.94 5.46
N ARG A 185 13.65 -1.74 6.26
CA ARG A 185 13.02 -2.57 7.31
C ARG A 185 12.36 -1.71 8.38
N ALA A 186 13.08 -0.72 8.89
CA ALA A 186 12.57 0.20 9.89
C ALA A 186 11.31 0.95 9.41
N LEU A 187 11.23 1.33 8.13
CA LEU A 187 10.04 1.93 7.52
C LEU A 187 8.79 1.06 7.73
N ILE A 188 8.91 -0.24 7.49
CA ILE A 188 7.77 -1.17 7.62
C ILE A 188 7.47 -1.50 9.09
N ASP A 189 8.51 -1.60 9.93
CA ASP A 189 8.36 -1.89 11.35
C ASP A 189 7.67 -0.75 12.11
N HIS A 190 7.92 0.50 11.72
CA HIS A 190 7.33 1.70 12.32
C HIS A 190 6.04 2.18 11.62
N ALA A 191 5.46 1.39 10.72
CA ALA A 191 4.20 1.74 10.08
C ALA A 191 3.10 2.01 11.12
N GLU A 192 2.37 3.11 10.96
CA GLU A 192 1.28 3.52 11.85
C GLU A 192 -0.10 3.08 11.32
N PRO A 193 -1.10 2.92 12.19
CA PRO A 193 -2.47 2.61 11.75
C PRO A 193 -3.00 3.64 10.74
N LEU A 194 -3.64 3.16 9.68
CA LEU A 194 -4.15 4.01 8.59
C LEU A 194 -5.11 5.09 9.11
N TYR A 195 -5.96 4.77 10.07
CA TYR A 195 -6.89 5.74 10.69
C TYR A 195 -6.14 6.87 11.38
N ASP A 196 -5.12 6.55 12.18
CA ASP A 196 -4.30 7.57 12.88
C ASP A 196 -3.60 8.48 11.86
N PHE A 197 -3.00 7.91 10.81
CA PHE A 197 -2.33 8.67 9.76
C PHE A 197 -3.28 9.63 9.05
N VAL A 198 -4.45 9.16 8.60
CA VAL A 198 -5.42 9.96 7.84
C VAL A 198 -6.00 11.09 8.71
N ILE A 199 -6.33 10.79 9.97
CA ILE A 199 -6.84 11.79 10.91
C ILE A 199 -5.78 12.85 11.21
N LYS A 200 -4.55 12.45 11.56
CA LYS A 200 -3.43 13.39 11.79
C LYS A 200 -3.19 14.29 10.57
N THR A 201 -3.18 13.70 9.37
CA THR A 201 -2.99 14.43 8.11
C THR A 201 -4.12 15.43 7.87
N ALA A 202 -5.37 15.08 8.18
CA ALA A 202 -6.50 15.99 8.04
C ALA A 202 -6.42 17.16 9.03
N ILE A 203 -6.06 16.89 10.29
CA ILE A 203 -5.90 17.91 11.34
C ILE A 203 -4.73 18.85 11.02
N GLY A 204 -3.60 18.30 10.54
CA GLY A 204 -2.38 19.08 10.25
C GLY A 204 -2.53 20.17 9.17
N ARG A 205 -3.68 20.20 8.47
CA ARG A 205 -4.02 21.26 7.50
C ARG A 205 -4.55 22.53 8.15
N PHE A 206 -4.83 22.49 9.45
CA PHE A 206 -5.45 23.58 10.19
C PHE A 206 -4.55 24.03 11.33
N ASP A 207 -4.49 25.34 11.54
CA ASP A 207 -3.87 25.91 12.76
C ASP A 207 -4.84 25.73 13.94
N THR A 208 -4.63 24.67 14.70
CA THR A 208 -5.47 24.33 15.87
C THR A 208 -5.20 25.21 17.11
N THR A 209 -4.29 26.17 17.03
CA THR A 209 -4.07 27.18 18.08
C THR A 209 -5.31 28.06 18.24
N TYR A 210 -6.04 28.30 17.16
CA TYR A 210 -7.24 29.15 17.14
C TYR A 210 -8.52 28.34 17.03
N THR A 211 -9.59 28.81 17.66
CA THR A 211 -10.92 28.17 17.64
C THR A 211 -11.45 27.90 16.20
N THR A 212 -11.20 28.86 15.29
CA THR A 212 -11.58 28.69 13.87
C THR A 212 -10.88 27.53 13.21
N GLY A 213 -9.59 27.32 13.48
CA GLY A 213 -8.81 26.19 12.99
C GLY A 213 -9.26 24.87 13.63
N GLN A 214 -9.55 24.87 14.93
CA GLN A 214 -10.13 23.70 15.63
C GLN A 214 -11.47 23.29 15.01
N MET A 215 -12.37 24.25 14.76
CA MET A 215 -13.63 23.99 14.07
C MET A 215 -13.44 23.44 12.64
N GLY A 216 -12.43 23.97 11.92
CA GLY A 216 -12.04 23.48 10.60
C GLY A 216 -11.57 22.04 10.65
N ALA A 217 -10.69 21.70 11.58
CA ALA A 217 -10.18 20.35 11.80
C ALA A 217 -11.31 19.35 12.13
N VAL A 218 -12.21 19.71 13.06
CA VAL A 218 -13.38 18.89 13.40
C VAL A 218 -14.26 18.63 12.18
N LYS A 219 -14.57 19.66 11.38
CA LYS A 219 -15.37 19.49 10.16
C LYS A 219 -14.68 18.60 9.11
N ALA A 220 -13.36 18.62 9.04
CA ALA A 220 -12.61 17.78 8.12
C ALA A 220 -12.52 16.31 8.58
N VAL A 221 -12.39 16.08 9.89
CA VAL A 221 -12.22 14.74 10.48
C VAL A 221 -13.53 14.00 10.70
N ALA A 222 -14.60 14.69 11.07
CA ALA A 222 -15.89 14.06 11.37
C ALA A 222 -16.42 13.12 10.25
N PRO A 223 -16.36 13.49 8.94
CA PRO A 223 -16.78 12.60 7.86
C PRO A 223 -15.88 11.36 7.72
N LEU A 224 -14.59 11.46 8.09
CA LEU A 224 -13.66 10.34 8.07
C LEU A 224 -13.99 9.36 9.18
N ILE A 225 -14.17 9.85 10.41
CA ILE A 225 -14.57 9.02 11.55
C ILE A 225 -15.92 8.33 11.28
N ALA A 226 -16.88 9.03 10.68
CA ALA A 226 -18.20 8.48 10.36
C ALA A 226 -18.16 7.29 9.37
N GLN A 227 -17.07 7.11 8.60
CA GLN A 227 -16.88 5.98 7.71
C GLN A 227 -16.38 4.71 8.42
N ILE A 228 -15.92 4.81 9.68
CA ILE A 228 -15.44 3.69 10.46
C ILE A 228 -16.63 2.77 10.76
N ARG A 229 -16.59 1.52 10.29
CA ARG A 229 -17.68 0.56 10.45
C ARG A 229 -17.66 -0.16 11.80
N ASP A 230 -16.47 -0.39 12.34
CA ASP A 230 -16.31 -0.99 13.65
C ASP A 230 -16.74 0.01 14.73
N ARG A 231 -17.80 -0.35 15.48
CA ARG A 231 -18.38 0.53 16.52
C ARG A 231 -17.39 0.84 17.64
N SER A 232 -16.56 -0.11 18.02
CA SER A 232 -15.57 0.08 19.08
C SER A 232 -14.47 1.05 18.63
N LEU A 233 -13.99 0.91 17.41
CA LEU A 233 -13.04 1.86 16.81
C LEU A 233 -13.68 3.24 16.62
N LEU A 234 -14.91 3.30 16.12
CA LEU A 234 -15.67 4.55 15.98
C LEU A 234 -15.76 5.30 17.31
N ASP A 235 -16.14 4.61 18.40
CA ASP A 235 -16.22 5.22 19.73
C ASP A 235 -14.86 5.72 20.24
N LEU A 236 -13.80 4.95 20.02
CA LEU A 236 -12.44 5.33 20.42
C LEU A 236 -11.96 6.58 19.67
N TYR A 237 -12.13 6.62 18.35
CA TYR A 237 -11.71 7.76 17.54
C TYR A 237 -12.60 8.99 17.73
N SER A 238 -13.86 8.83 18.10
CA SER A 238 -14.75 9.95 18.39
C SER A 238 -14.43 10.67 19.71
N ARG A 239 -13.70 10.00 20.63
CA ARG A 239 -13.26 10.55 21.91
C ARG A 239 -11.85 11.14 21.89
N LYS A 240 -11.07 10.81 20.88
CA LYS A 240 -9.67 11.22 20.67
C LYS A 240 -9.61 12.61 20.01
#